data_fc2aa893678666eb7efd5325809beeb8
#
_entry.id   fc2aa893678666eb7efd5325809beeb8
#
_cell.length_a   1.000
_cell.length_b   1.000
_cell.length_c   1.000
_cell.angle_alpha   90.00
_cell.angle_beta   90.00
_cell.angle_gamma   90.00
#
_symmetry.space_group_name_H-M   'P 1'
#
loop_
_entity.id
_entity.type
_entity.pdbx_description
1 polymer ?
#
loop_
_entity_poly.entity_id
_entity_poly.type
_entity_poly.pdbx_seq_one_letter_code
_entity_poly.pdbx_strand_id
1 'polypeptide(L)'
;MSNQVQVVNAPRPTMKDVASRAGVALKTVSRVVNGEPGVTPATAKRVLGAIEDLGFRRNESARLLRTGRTATLGFIADTWADPERAAVYRGLENIAREHGYLLYSGSTDSDPGIEEQLSLAMCARRVDGLIIIPTPGSHDYLVSEIEAGVATVFVLRPPQLVRADAVLPDERGGAQVAIAHLAGQGHRKIGFLGGPDGHRSRTLRAGCAEALAARGLPVDQALLNLDAERLARADVSAVFCADQERTRAAIRAAAARRVAIVGFGDFPLADLISPPVSVVSYNPALIGRTAGELLIRRLAGDQAPPRQVQVPVRLIAR
;
A
#
# COMPACT_ATOMS: atom_id res chain seq x y z
N MET A 1 25.59 -42.01 -4.58
CA MET A 1 24.58 -42.57 -3.70
C MET A 1 23.65 -41.41 -3.28
N SER A 2 22.53 -41.26 -3.98
CA SER A 2 21.57 -40.17 -3.70
C SER A 2 20.69 -40.56 -2.53
N ASN A 3 20.81 -39.83 -1.44
CA ASN A 3 19.99 -39.99 -0.24
C ASN A 3 18.63 -39.33 -0.52
N GLN A 4 17.66 -40.10 -1.05
CA GLN A 4 16.28 -39.66 -1.16
C GLN A 4 15.69 -39.59 0.24
N VAL A 5 15.47 -38.36 0.73
CA VAL A 5 14.66 -38.13 1.93
C VAL A 5 13.22 -38.52 1.59
N GLN A 6 12.82 -39.72 2.04
CA GLN A 6 11.40 -40.13 2.00
C GLN A 6 10.62 -39.18 2.91
N VAL A 7 9.83 -38.28 2.32
CA VAL A 7 8.85 -37.48 3.06
C VAL A 7 7.71 -38.42 3.48
N VAL A 8 7.82 -38.96 4.69
CA VAL A 8 6.72 -39.73 5.30
C VAL A 8 5.64 -38.72 5.66
N ASN A 9 4.51 -38.78 4.95
CA ASN A 9 3.36 -37.92 5.15
C ASN A 9 2.57 -38.42 6.39
N ALA A 10 3.14 -38.26 7.58
CA ALA A 10 2.44 -38.56 8.83
C ALA A 10 1.30 -37.55 9.02
N PRO A 11 0.10 -37.98 9.42
CA PRO A 11 -1.00 -37.06 9.70
C PRO A 11 -0.60 -36.09 10.80
N ARG A 12 -0.93 -34.80 10.60
CA ARG A 12 -0.59 -33.75 11.57
C ARG A 12 -1.29 -34.05 12.90
N PRO A 13 -0.59 -33.92 14.04
CA PRO A 13 -1.18 -34.09 15.36
C PRO A 13 -2.42 -33.20 15.54
N THR A 14 -3.44 -33.75 16.19
CA THR A 14 -4.71 -33.07 16.48
C THR A 14 -4.82 -32.69 17.94
N MET A 15 -5.81 -31.85 18.31
CA MET A 15 -6.10 -31.57 19.73
C MET A 15 -6.46 -32.83 20.50
N LYS A 16 -6.99 -33.88 19.85
CA LYS A 16 -7.26 -35.17 20.50
C LYS A 16 -5.99 -35.89 20.91
N ASP A 17 -4.96 -35.83 20.05
CA ASP A 17 -3.65 -36.43 20.35
C ASP A 17 -2.94 -35.70 21.49
N VAL A 18 -3.04 -34.36 21.54
CA VAL A 18 -2.56 -33.55 22.67
C VAL A 18 -3.30 -33.91 23.96
N ALA A 19 -4.62 -34.07 23.91
CA ALA A 19 -5.44 -34.44 25.07
C ALA A 19 -5.02 -35.81 25.61
N SER A 20 -4.86 -36.81 24.75
CA SER A 20 -4.37 -38.13 25.08
C SER A 20 -2.97 -38.10 25.71
N ARG A 21 -2.03 -37.38 25.08
CA ARG A 21 -0.64 -37.25 25.54
C ARG A 21 -0.53 -36.53 26.89
N ALA A 22 -1.33 -35.47 27.11
CA ALA A 22 -1.36 -34.72 28.37
C ALA A 22 -2.20 -35.36 29.49
N GLY A 23 -2.99 -36.40 29.18
CA GLY A 23 -3.91 -37.05 30.14
C GLY A 23 -5.00 -36.11 30.65
N VAL A 24 -5.62 -35.34 29.74
CA VAL A 24 -6.69 -34.37 30.07
C VAL A 24 -7.83 -34.43 29.05
N ALA A 25 -8.97 -33.86 29.41
CA ALA A 25 -10.09 -33.74 28.47
C ALA A 25 -9.78 -32.77 27.32
N LEU A 26 -10.36 -33.02 26.13
CA LEU A 26 -10.24 -32.17 24.96
C LEU A 26 -10.60 -30.71 25.23
N LYS A 27 -11.62 -30.45 26.06
CA LYS A 27 -12.05 -29.12 26.51
C LYS A 27 -10.96 -28.40 27.29
N THR A 28 -10.13 -29.13 28.08
CA THR A 28 -9.01 -28.57 28.82
C THR A 28 -7.88 -28.15 27.87
N VAL A 29 -7.55 -28.96 26.86
CA VAL A 29 -6.60 -28.60 25.81
C VAL A 29 -7.09 -27.35 25.08
N SER A 30 -8.37 -27.30 24.68
CA SER A 30 -8.95 -26.12 24.02
C SER A 30 -8.78 -24.86 24.87
N ARG A 31 -9.07 -24.92 26.17
CA ARG A 31 -8.91 -23.78 27.09
C ARG A 31 -7.44 -23.30 27.16
N VAL A 32 -6.48 -24.23 27.30
CA VAL A 32 -5.06 -23.89 27.36
C VAL A 32 -4.61 -23.25 26.04
N VAL A 33 -4.97 -23.85 24.90
CA VAL A 33 -4.61 -23.35 23.56
C VAL A 33 -5.24 -21.98 23.27
N ASN A 34 -6.39 -21.68 23.87
CA ASN A 34 -7.10 -20.41 23.70
C ASN A 34 -6.75 -19.36 24.78
N GLY A 35 -5.95 -19.70 25.78
CA GLY A 35 -5.68 -18.79 26.91
C GLY A 35 -6.89 -18.52 27.79
N GLU A 36 -7.90 -19.44 27.79
CA GLU A 36 -9.11 -19.28 28.57
C GLU A 36 -8.87 -19.60 30.06
N PRO A 37 -9.49 -18.88 30.99
CA PRO A 37 -9.36 -19.14 32.43
C PRO A 37 -9.97 -20.48 32.84
N GLY A 38 -9.61 -20.96 34.04
CA GLY A 38 -10.18 -22.18 34.65
C GLY A 38 -9.34 -23.43 34.41
N VAL A 39 -8.04 -23.29 34.09
CA VAL A 39 -7.06 -24.38 34.08
C VAL A 39 -5.97 -24.07 35.08
N THR A 40 -5.61 -25.06 35.93
CA THR A 40 -4.51 -24.86 36.90
C THR A 40 -3.16 -24.74 36.21
N PRO A 41 -2.18 -24.00 36.78
CA PRO A 41 -0.85 -23.86 36.17
C PRO A 41 -0.16 -25.21 35.89
N ALA A 42 -0.31 -26.19 36.77
CA ALA A 42 0.24 -27.53 36.60
C ALA A 42 -0.36 -28.26 35.39
N THR A 43 -1.69 -28.16 35.19
CA THR A 43 -2.37 -28.73 34.02
C THR A 43 -2.01 -28.01 32.73
N ALA A 44 -1.90 -26.68 32.76
CA ALA A 44 -1.47 -25.90 31.62
C ALA A 44 -0.06 -26.30 31.18
N LYS A 45 0.87 -26.45 32.11
CA LYS A 45 2.25 -26.90 31.83
C LYS A 45 2.29 -28.28 31.17
N ARG A 46 1.46 -29.26 31.64
CA ARG A 46 1.39 -30.59 31.01
C ARG A 46 0.87 -30.52 29.57
N VAL A 47 -0.14 -29.69 29.31
CA VAL A 47 -0.72 -29.52 27.97
C VAL A 47 0.31 -28.85 27.04
N LEU A 48 0.99 -27.80 27.49
CA LEU A 48 2.04 -27.12 26.70
C LEU A 48 3.20 -28.06 26.38
N GLY A 49 3.64 -28.89 27.33
CA GLY A 49 4.65 -29.92 27.07
C GLY A 49 4.20 -30.95 26.03
N ALA A 50 2.95 -31.42 26.11
CA ALA A 50 2.40 -32.34 25.11
C ALA A 50 2.28 -31.70 23.70
N ILE A 51 1.99 -30.39 23.61
CA ILE A 51 1.97 -29.61 22.36
C ILE A 51 3.39 -29.58 21.76
N GLU A 52 4.41 -29.31 22.56
CA GLU A 52 5.81 -29.25 22.14
C GLU A 52 6.30 -30.63 21.68
N ASP A 53 6.09 -31.68 22.51
CA ASP A 53 6.48 -33.06 22.21
C ASP A 53 5.89 -33.58 20.89
N LEU A 54 4.64 -33.27 20.61
CA LEU A 54 3.93 -33.71 19.40
C LEU A 54 4.17 -32.80 18.19
N GLY A 55 4.78 -31.62 18.36
CA GLY A 55 4.84 -30.61 17.32
C GLY A 55 3.44 -30.14 16.89
N PHE A 56 2.46 -30.17 17.81
CA PHE A 56 1.09 -29.76 17.49
C PHE A 56 1.06 -28.28 17.12
N ARG A 57 0.51 -27.99 15.95
CA ARG A 57 0.19 -26.63 15.51
C ARG A 57 -1.32 -26.46 15.43
N ARG A 58 -1.82 -25.41 16.04
CA ARG A 58 -3.25 -25.08 16.00
C ARG A 58 -3.74 -24.98 14.55
N ASN A 59 -4.85 -25.63 14.27
CA ASN A 59 -5.51 -25.48 12.96
C ASN A 59 -6.31 -24.18 12.96
N GLU A 60 -5.83 -23.18 12.22
CA GLU A 60 -6.48 -21.88 12.09
C GLU A 60 -7.89 -22.00 11.44
N SER A 61 -8.11 -23.01 10.60
CA SER A 61 -9.43 -23.28 10.02
C SER A 61 -10.49 -23.59 11.09
N ALA A 62 -10.09 -24.23 12.20
CA ALA A 62 -10.98 -24.50 13.33
C ALA A 62 -11.28 -23.23 14.15
N ARG A 63 -10.36 -22.26 14.17
CA ARG A 63 -10.56 -20.92 14.74
C ARG A 63 -11.55 -20.12 13.90
N LEU A 64 -11.38 -20.13 12.58
CA LEU A 64 -12.28 -19.49 11.63
C LEU A 64 -13.75 -19.87 11.83
N LEU A 65 -14.03 -21.19 11.99
CA LEU A 65 -15.38 -21.68 12.23
C LEU A 65 -16.02 -21.12 13.51
N ARG A 66 -15.20 -20.75 14.49
CA ARG A 66 -15.69 -20.22 15.79
C ARG A 66 -15.77 -18.70 15.81
N THR A 67 -14.80 -17.99 15.20
CA THR A 67 -14.70 -16.52 15.26
C THR A 67 -15.28 -15.84 14.02
N GLY A 68 -15.50 -16.56 12.93
CA GLY A 68 -15.87 -16.01 11.63
C GLY A 68 -14.74 -15.23 10.93
N ARG A 69 -13.54 -15.18 11.52
CA ARG A 69 -12.39 -14.40 11.01
C ARG A 69 -11.16 -15.25 10.82
N THR A 70 -10.42 -14.97 9.72
CA THR A 70 -9.20 -15.68 9.35
C THR A 70 -7.94 -15.11 10.00
N ALA A 71 -8.00 -13.91 10.55
CA ALA A 71 -6.85 -13.08 10.94
C ALA A 71 -5.85 -12.89 9.78
N THR A 72 -6.36 -12.70 8.59
CA THR A 72 -5.59 -12.54 7.36
C THR A 72 -6.09 -11.32 6.60
N LEU A 73 -5.16 -10.48 6.14
CA LEU A 73 -5.42 -9.33 5.28
C LEU A 73 -4.80 -9.56 3.91
N GLY A 74 -5.46 -9.08 2.86
CA GLY A 74 -4.92 -9.05 1.51
C GLY A 74 -4.24 -7.71 1.23
N PHE A 75 -3.07 -7.73 0.58
CA PHE A 75 -2.42 -6.55 0.01
C PHE A 75 -2.16 -6.78 -1.47
N ILE A 76 -2.70 -5.91 -2.32
CA ILE A 76 -2.55 -5.98 -3.77
C ILE A 76 -1.78 -4.74 -4.23
N ALA A 77 -0.61 -4.98 -4.82
CA ALA A 77 0.25 -3.94 -5.37
C ALA A 77 0.15 -3.89 -6.90
N ASP A 78 0.29 -2.69 -7.46
CA ASP A 78 0.38 -2.52 -8.91
C ASP A 78 1.70 -3.06 -9.47
N THR A 79 2.80 -2.99 -8.68
CA THR A 79 4.11 -3.57 -9.00
C THR A 79 4.97 -3.73 -7.75
N TRP A 80 5.91 -4.66 -7.77
CA TRP A 80 6.96 -4.77 -6.73
C TRP A 80 8.29 -4.14 -7.17
N ALA A 81 8.40 -3.68 -8.41
CA ALA A 81 9.63 -3.07 -8.92
C ALA A 81 9.91 -1.67 -8.33
N ASP A 82 8.90 -1.03 -7.73
CA ASP A 82 9.01 0.29 -7.13
C ASP A 82 9.24 0.19 -5.60
N PRO A 83 10.37 0.69 -5.07
CA PRO A 83 10.67 0.69 -3.63
C PRO A 83 9.60 1.38 -2.77
N GLU A 84 8.84 2.30 -3.33
CA GLU A 84 7.73 2.96 -2.65
C GLU A 84 6.66 1.94 -2.22
N ARG A 85 6.35 0.95 -3.07
CA ARG A 85 5.38 -0.11 -2.77
C ARG A 85 5.84 -0.98 -1.62
N ALA A 86 7.13 -1.31 -1.57
CA ALA A 86 7.73 -2.04 -0.46
C ALA A 86 7.66 -1.24 0.86
N ALA A 87 7.80 0.09 0.81
CA ALA A 87 7.68 0.94 2.00
C ALA A 87 6.22 1.03 2.49
N VAL A 88 5.23 1.12 1.58
CA VAL A 88 3.80 1.02 1.94
C VAL A 88 3.50 -0.31 2.61
N TYR A 89 3.95 -1.43 1.99
CA TYR A 89 3.78 -2.78 2.54
C TYR A 89 4.36 -2.89 3.95
N ARG A 90 5.58 -2.40 4.18
CA ARG A 90 6.23 -2.42 5.50
C ARG A 90 5.42 -1.66 6.56
N GLY A 91 4.87 -0.50 6.21
CA GLY A 91 4.01 0.27 7.10
C GLY A 91 2.76 -0.51 7.50
N LEU A 92 2.11 -1.17 6.53
CA LEU A 92 0.96 -2.03 6.74
C LEU A 92 1.32 -3.28 7.56
N GLU A 93 2.44 -3.95 7.24
CA GLU A 93 2.89 -5.17 7.92
C GLU A 93 3.09 -4.96 9.41
N ASN A 94 3.62 -3.81 9.82
CA ASN A 94 3.78 -3.47 11.23
C ASN A 94 2.42 -3.44 11.95
N ILE A 95 1.42 -2.76 11.40
CA ILE A 95 0.08 -2.70 11.96
C ILE A 95 -0.58 -4.09 11.96
N ALA A 96 -0.47 -4.85 10.87
CA ALA A 96 -1.00 -6.21 10.80
C ALA A 96 -0.42 -7.08 11.90
N ARG A 97 0.90 -7.04 12.12
CA ARG A 97 1.60 -7.80 13.17
C ARG A 97 1.19 -7.37 14.57
N GLU A 98 1.07 -6.06 14.84
CA GLU A 98 0.61 -5.52 16.12
C GLU A 98 -0.78 -6.03 16.50
N HIS A 99 -1.64 -6.26 15.51
CA HIS A 99 -3.01 -6.75 15.68
C HIS A 99 -3.19 -8.26 15.43
N GLY A 100 -2.09 -9.01 15.23
CA GLY A 100 -2.13 -10.47 15.07
C GLY A 100 -2.65 -10.94 13.71
N TYR A 101 -2.56 -10.11 12.68
CA TYR A 101 -2.92 -10.46 11.30
C TYR A 101 -1.72 -10.92 10.48
N LEU A 102 -1.96 -11.85 9.57
CA LEU A 102 -1.04 -12.20 8.49
C LEU A 102 -1.40 -11.42 7.22
N LEU A 103 -0.39 -11.13 6.40
CA LEU A 103 -0.61 -10.53 5.09
C LEU A 103 -0.45 -11.58 3.98
N TYR A 104 -1.45 -11.67 3.10
CA TYR A 104 -1.32 -12.24 1.76
C TYR A 104 -1.09 -11.11 0.78
N SER A 105 -0.10 -11.24 -0.08
CA SER A 105 0.21 -10.20 -1.06
C SER A 105 0.28 -10.74 -2.48
N GLY A 106 -0.12 -9.90 -3.43
CA GLY A 106 -0.04 -10.17 -4.86
C GLY A 106 0.35 -8.92 -5.63
N SER A 107 0.87 -9.09 -6.85
CA SER A 107 1.14 -8.01 -7.81
C SER A 107 0.25 -8.16 -9.02
N THR A 108 -0.20 -7.02 -9.55
CA THR A 108 -1.03 -6.98 -10.75
C THR A 108 -0.25 -6.65 -12.01
N ASP A 109 1.01 -6.22 -11.87
CA ASP A 109 1.83 -5.65 -12.94
C ASP A 109 1.09 -4.55 -13.74
N SER A 110 0.24 -3.80 -13.02
CA SER A 110 -0.64 -2.76 -13.53
C SER A 110 -1.74 -3.25 -14.49
N ASP A 111 -2.07 -4.54 -14.48
CA ASP A 111 -3.16 -5.14 -15.24
C ASP A 111 -4.46 -5.16 -14.42
N PRO A 112 -5.53 -4.48 -14.87
CA PRO A 112 -6.82 -4.44 -14.17
C PRO A 112 -7.49 -5.81 -14.03
N GLY A 113 -7.34 -6.69 -15.03
CA GLY A 113 -7.93 -8.03 -14.99
C GLY A 113 -7.25 -8.92 -13.94
N ILE A 114 -5.92 -8.78 -13.77
CA ILE A 114 -5.19 -9.47 -12.69
C ILE A 114 -5.59 -8.89 -11.33
N GLU A 115 -5.81 -7.58 -11.23
CA GLU A 115 -6.29 -6.95 -9.99
C GLU A 115 -7.64 -7.52 -9.55
N GLU A 116 -8.61 -7.55 -10.45
CA GLU A 116 -9.93 -8.15 -10.20
C GLU A 116 -9.80 -9.61 -9.77
N GLN A 117 -9.06 -10.42 -10.53
CA GLN A 117 -8.85 -11.84 -10.24
C GLN A 117 -8.22 -12.08 -8.86
N LEU A 118 -7.18 -11.32 -8.50
CA LEU A 118 -6.51 -11.45 -7.20
C LEU A 118 -7.42 -11.00 -6.06
N SER A 119 -8.14 -9.90 -6.24
CA SER A 119 -9.07 -9.38 -5.24
C SER A 119 -10.16 -10.39 -4.91
N LEU A 120 -10.84 -10.90 -5.91
CA LEU A 120 -11.90 -11.89 -5.76
C LEU A 120 -11.36 -13.24 -5.23
N ALA A 121 -10.15 -13.65 -5.64
CA ALA A 121 -9.51 -14.85 -5.12
C ALA A 121 -9.15 -14.72 -3.63
N MET A 122 -8.77 -13.53 -3.15
CA MET A 122 -8.54 -13.27 -1.73
C MET A 122 -9.85 -13.24 -0.94
N CYS A 123 -10.90 -12.61 -1.48
CA CYS A 123 -12.25 -12.64 -0.88
C CYS A 123 -12.79 -14.07 -0.75
N ALA A 124 -12.66 -14.88 -1.82
CA ALA A 124 -13.06 -16.30 -1.79
C ALA A 124 -12.29 -17.12 -0.74
N ARG A 125 -11.06 -16.73 -0.39
CA ARG A 125 -10.27 -17.29 0.71
C ARG A 125 -10.59 -16.69 2.07
N ARG A 126 -11.60 -15.81 2.11
CA ARG A 126 -12.10 -15.16 3.32
C ARG A 126 -11.03 -14.34 4.05
N VAL A 127 -10.24 -13.55 3.31
CA VAL A 127 -9.46 -12.51 3.98
C VAL A 127 -10.41 -11.58 4.71
N ASP A 128 -10.01 -11.09 5.89
CA ASP A 128 -10.88 -10.22 6.70
C ASP A 128 -10.95 -8.80 6.11
N GLY A 129 -9.97 -8.41 5.30
CA GLY A 129 -9.97 -7.14 4.59
C GLY A 129 -8.90 -7.05 3.52
N LEU A 130 -9.04 -6.04 2.66
CA LEU A 130 -8.17 -5.77 1.51
C LEU A 130 -7.55 -4.38 1.59
N ILE A 131 -6.26 -4.27 1.25
CA ILE A 131 -5.61 -3.01 0.92
C ILE A 131 -5.13 -3.12 -0.53
N ILE A 132 -5.47 -2.13 -1.36
CA ILE A 132 -5.22 -2.18 -2.80
C ILE A 132 -4.52 -0.89 -3.24
N ILE A 133 -3.41 -1.02 -3.97
CA ILE A 133 -2.88 0.03 -4.82
C ILE A 133 -3.55 -0.14 -6.19
N PRO A 134 -4.60 0.64 -6.50
CA PRO A 134 -5.46 0.30 -7.63
C PRO A 134 -4.79 0.58 -8.98
N THR A 135 -5.09 -0.27 -9.95
CA THR A 135 -4.83 -0.01 -11.36
C THR A 135 -5.84 1.00 -11.92
N PRO A 136 -5.59 1.64 -13.05
CA PRO A 136 -6.61 2.45 -13.70
C PRO A 136 -7.78 1.59 -14.18
N GLY A 137 -9.02 1.98 -13.85
CA GLY A 137 -10.22 1.25 -14.28
C GLY A 137 -11.31 1.24 -13.22
N SER A 138 -12.39 0.50 -13.49
CA SER A 138 -13.48 0.28 -12.54
C SER A 138 -13.07 -0.69 -11.44
N HIS A 139 -13.57 -0.45 -10.24
CA HIS A 139 -13.42 -1.34 -9.09
C HIS A 139 -14.80 -1.81 -8.59
N ASP A 140 -15.83 -1.71 -9.44
CA ASP A 140 -17.20 -2.10 -9.12
C ASP A 140 -17.35 -3.60 -8.85
N TYR A 141 -16.41 -4.43 -9.30
CA TYR A 141 -16.31 -5.85 -8.94
C TYR A 141 -16.18 -6.08 -7.43
N LEU A 142 -15.77 -5.06 -6.65
CA LEU A 142 -15.67 -5.15 -5.18
C LEU A 142 -16.96 -4.74 -4.45
N VAL A 143 -17.99 -4.22 -5.14
CA VAL A 143 -19.20 -3.72 -4.49
C VAL A 143 -19.86 -4.82 -3.66
N SER A 144 -20.07 -6.00 -4.24
CA SER A 144 -20.70 -7.13 -3.54
C SER A 144 -19.86 -7.64 -2.36
N GLU A 145 -18.55 -7.62 -2.47
CA GLU A 145 -17.64 -8.07 -1.42
C GLU A 145 -17.63 -7.08 -0.24
N ILE A 146 -17.63 -5.77 -0.53
CA ILE A 146 -17.71 -4.71 0.48
C ILE A 146 -19.07 -4.75 1.20
N GLU A 147 -20.17 -4.94 0.45
CA GLU A 147 -21.52 -5.13 1.02
C GLU A 147 -21.62 -6.39 1.87
N ALA A 148 -20.89 -7.45 1.50
CA ALA A 148 -20.76 -8.67 2.30
C ALA A 148 -19.89 -8.51 3.54
N GLY A 149 -19.25 -7.34 3.75
CA GLY A 149 -18.49 -6.99 4.94
C GLY A 149 -16.98 -7.11 4.81
N VAL A 150 -16.42 -7.28 3.60
CA VAL A 150 -14.97 -7.24 3.38
C VAL A 150 -14.51 -5.78 3.49
N ALA A 151 -13.82 -5.45 4.57
CA ALA A 151 -13.25 -4.12 4.76
C ALA A 151 -12.19 -3.85 3.67
N THR A 152 -12.32 -2.71 2.97
CA THR A 152 -11.42 -2.38 1.84
C THR A 152 -10.88 -0.97 1.97
N VAL A 153 -9.57 -0.81 1.80
CA VAL A 153 -8.88 0.49 1.80
C VAL A 153 -8.00 0.61 0.56
N PHE A 154 -8.16 1.69 -0.17
CA PHE A 154 -7.31 2.00 -1.32
C PHE A 154 -6.15 2.90 -0.90
N VAL A 155 -4.99 2.73 -1.52
CA VAL A 155 -3.80 3.53 -1.20
C VAL A 155 -3.14 4.09 -2.46
N LEU A 156 -2.51 5.26 -2.33
CA LEU A 156 -1.80 6.00 -3.39
C LEU A 156 -2.69 6.53 -4.52
N ARG A 157 -3.82 5.91 -4.81
CA ARG A 157 -4.83 6.34 -5.79
C ARG A 157 -6.23 6.06 -5.21
N PRO A 158 -7.24 6.90 -5.49
CA PRO A 158 -8.59 6.64 -5.05
C PRO A 158 -9.23 5.52 -5.90
N PRO A 159 -10.22 4.81 -5.35
CA PRO A 159 -11.01 3.87 -6.14
C PRO A 159 -11.85 4.58 -7.19
N GLN A 160 -12.30 3.83 -8.20
CA GLN A 160 -13.29 4.29 -9.19
C GLN A 160 -14.53 3.42 -9.11
N LEU A 161 -15.71 4.05 -9.17
CA LEU A 161 -17.05 3.42 -9.17
C LEU A 161 -17.38 2.60 -7.91
N VAL A 162 -16.57 2.66 -6.86
CA VAL A 162 -16.85 2.04 -5.56
C VAL A 162 -16.57 3.02 -4.42
N ARG A 163 -17.36 2.93 -3.35
CA ARG A 163 -17.20 3.77 -2.16
C ARG A 163 -16.44 3.00 -1.08
N ALA A 164 -15.17 3.34 -0.89
CA ALA A 164 -14.30 2.74 0.10
C ALA A 164 -13.34 3.78 0.68
N ASP A 165 -12.70 3.45 1.81
CA ASP A 165 -11.66 4.29 2.40
C ASP A 165 -10.47 4.41 1.45
N ALA A 166 -9.80 5.57 1.46
CA ALA A 166 -8.58 5.79 0.69
C ALA A 166 -7.54 6.58 1.50
N VAL A 167 -6.26 6.22 1.33
CA VAL A 167 -5.13 6.96 1.89
C VAL A 167 -4.20 7.40 0.75
N LEU A 168 -4.11 8.69 0.55
CA LEU A 168 -3.45 9.30 -0.60
C LEU A 168 -2.36 10.28 -0.13
N PRO A 169 -1.29 10.51 -0.91
CA PRO A 169 -0.44 11.67 -0.68
C PRO A 169 -1.21 12.96 -0.96
N ASP A 170 -0.84 14.06 -0.31
CA ASP A 170 -1.38 15.39 -0.63
C ASP A 170 -0.77 15.91 -1.95
N GLU A 171 -1.30 15.43 -3.06
CA GLU A 171 -0.81 15.76 -4.41
C GLU A 171 -1.00 17.25 -4.71
N ARG A 172 -2.13 17.85 -4.28
CA ARG A 172 -2.41 19.26 -4.54
C ARG A 172 -1.46 20.16 -3.76
N GLY A 173 -1.27 19.91 -2.46
CA GLY A 173 -0.26 20.60 -1.65
C GLY A 173 1.15 20.38 -2.20
N GLY A 174 1.44 19.19 -2.72
CA GLY A 174 2.71 18.88 -3.37
C GLY A 174 3.00 19.75 -4.61
N ALA A 175 1.99 19.95 -5.46
CA ALA A 175 2.13 20.87 -6.60
C ALA A 175 2.37 22.31 -6.14
N GLN A 176 1.65 22.76 -5.11
CA GLN A 176 1.85 24.11 -4.54
C GLN A 176 3.27 24.31 -4.01
N VAL A 177 3.81 23.31 -3.31
CA VAL A 177 5.17 23.33 -2.77
C VAL A 177 6.21 23.34 -3.89
N ALA A 178 6.04 22.50 -4.93
CA ALA A 178 6.95 22.46 -6.08
C ALA A 178 6.98 23.79 -6.83
N ILE A 179 5.82 24.35 -7.17
CA ILE A 179 5.72 25.62 -7.89
C ILE A 179 6.25 26.78 -7.04
N ALA A 180 5.99 26.78 -5.72
CA ALA A 180 6.55 27.78 -4.80
C ALA A 180 8.09 27.78 -4.80
N HIS A 181 8.68 26.57 -4.76
CA HIS A 181 10.12 26.40 -4.79
C HIS A 181 10.73 26.94 -6.09
N LEU A 182 10.20 26.50 -7.24
CA LEU A 182 10.70 26.92 -8.56
C LEU A 182 10.52 28.43 -8.79
N ALA A 183 9.35 28.98 -8.43
CA ALA A 183 9.09 30.42 -8.53
C ALA A 183 10.00 31.24 -7.60
N GLY A 184 10.31 30.73 -6.40
CA GLY A 184 11.25 31.34 -5.45
C GLY A 184 12.70 31.38 -5.99
N GLN A 185 13.06 30.43 -6.83
CA GLN A 185 14.37 30.44 -7.56
C GLN A 185 14.36 31.34 -8.78
N GLY A 186 13.30 32.09 -9.05
CA GLY A 186 13.21 33.05 -10.15
C GLY A 186 12.65 32.50 -11.46
N HIS A 187 12.26 31.22 -11.49
CA HIS A 187 11.62 30.62 -12.67
C HIS A 187 10.24 31.23 -12.91
N ARG A 188 9.95 31.63 -14.17
CA ARG A 188 8.67 32.23 -14.57
C ARG A 188 7.93 31.39 -15.61
N LYS A 189 8.65 30.60 -16.40
CA LYS A 189 8.11 29.63 -17.36
C LYS A 189 8.32 28.23 -16.81
N ILE A 190 7.31 27.73 -16.11
CA ILE A 190 7.37 26.44 -15.41
C ILE A 190 6.41 25.47 -16.09
N GLY A 191 6.95 24.34 -16.53
CA GLY A 191 6.18 23.27 -17.15
C GLY A 191 5.77 22.18 -16.16
N PHE A 192 4.80 21.35 -16.56
CA PHE A 192 4.42 20.14 -15.87
C PHE A 192 4.46 18.93 -16.80
N LEU A 193 5.18 17.89 -16.38
CA LEU A 193 5.33 16.62 -17.08
C LEU A 193 4.52 15.55 -16.36
N GLY A 194 3.28 15.31 -16.84
CA GLY A 194 2.29 14.53 -16.11
C GLY A 194 2.21 13.04 -16.47
N GLY A 195 2.50 12.68 -17.72
CA GLY A 195 2.26 11.32 -18.23
C GLY A 195 0.78 11.02 -18.51
N PRO A 196 0.36 9.74 -18.56
CA PRO A 196 -1.03 9.35 -18.85
C PRO A 196 -2.03 10.05 -17.94
N ASP A 197 -3.26 10.25 -18.43
CA ASP A 197 -4.28 11.06 -17.75
C ASP A 197 -4.97 10.29 -16.60
N GLY A 198 -4.15 9.84 -15.64
CA GLY A 198 -4.60 9.23 -14.38
C GLY A 198 -4.92 10.26 -13.30
N HIS A 199 -5.44 9.80 -12.18
CA HIS A 199 -5.82 10.65 -11.03
C HIS A 199 -4.68 11.60 -10.62
N ARG A 200 -3.47 11.07 -10.35
CA ARG A 200 -2.31 11.85 -9.92
C ARG A 200 -1.96 12.95 -10.91
N SER A 201 -1.85 12.62 -12.21
CA SER A 201 -1.51 13.62 -13.24
C SER A 201 -2.51 14.76 -13.29
N ARG A 202 -3.81 14.44 -13.20
CA ARG A 202 -4.87 15.47 -13.20
C ARG A 202 -4.81 16.34 -11.95
N THR A 203 -4.65 15.73 -10.76
CA THR A 203 -4.61 16.45 -9.48
C THR A 203 -3.38 17.35 -9.39
N LEU A 204 -2.20 16.85 -9.74
CA LEU A 204 -0.96 17.63 -9.76
C LEU A 204 -1.03 18.77 -10.78
N ARG A 205 -1.54 18.51 -11.99
CA ARG A 205 -1.72 19.53 -13.05
C ARG A 205 -2.62 20.66 -12.58
N ALA A 206 -3.77 20.32 -11.99
CA ALA A 206 -4.70 21.32 -11.44
C ALA A 206 -4.03 22.14 -10.32
N GLY A 207 -3.32 21.47 -9.39
CA GLY A 207 -2.56 22.13 -8.34
C GLY A 207 -1.45 23.05 -8.89
N CYS A 208 -0.76 22.67 -9.98
CA CYS A 208 0.20 23.53 -10.66
C CYS A 208 -0.46 24.79 -11.23
N ALA A 209 -1.58 24.65 -11.95
CA ALA A 209 -2.31 25.78 -12.53
C ALA A 209 -2.74 26.77 -11.43
N GLU A 210 -3.30 26.28 -10.34
CA GLU A 210 -3.71 27.10 -9.19
C GLU A 210 -2.51 27.80 -8.53
N ALA A 211 -1.41 27.06 -8.32
CA ALA A 211 -0.20 27.61 -7.69
C ALA A 211 0.49 28.67 -8.55
N LEU A 212 0.49 28.53 -9.88
CA LEU A 212 0.98 29.53 -10.82
C LEU A 212 0.07 30.77 -10.81
N ALA A 213 -1.23 30.58 -10.93
CA ALA A 213 -2.19 31.69 -10.90
C ALA A 213 -2.11 32.51 -9.60
N ALA A 214 -2.03 31.83 -8.45
CA ALA A 214 -1.91 32.48 -7.14
C ALA A 214 -0.61 33.33 -7.01
N ARG A 215 0.39 33.12 -7.87
CA ARG A 215 1.65 33.88 -7.90
C ARG A 215 1.72 34.89 -9.04
N GLY A 216 0.64 35.08 -9.79
CA GLY A 216 0.62 35.95 -10.97
C GLY A 216 1.54 35.45 -12.12
N LEU A 217 1.84 34.14 -12.14
CA LEU A 217 2.65 33.53 -13.19
C LEU A 217 1.74 33.04 -14.34
N PRO A 218 2.27 32.98 -15.58
CA PRO A 218 1.49 32.49 -16.71
C PRO A 218 1.03 31.04 -16.51
N VAL A 219 -0.26 30.79 -16.75
CA VAL A 219 -0.86 29.46 -16.79
C VAL A 219 -1.04 29.07 -18.26
N ASP A 220 -0.02 28.42 -18.83
CA ASP A 220 -0.04 27.95 -20.21
C ASP A 220 -0.40 26.46 -20.23
N GLN A 221 -1.55 26.13 -20.83
CA GLN A 221 -2.00 24.74 -20.93
C GLN A 221 -1.07 23.86 -21.75
N ALA A 222 -0.35 24.39 -22.73
CA ALA A 222 0.64 23.63 -23.47
C ALA A 222 1.83 23.23 -22.58
N LEU A 223 2.25 24.11 -21.68
CA LEU A 223 3.33 23.83 -20.71
C LEU A 223 2.87 22.92 -19.56
N LEU A 224 1.55 22.89 -19.25
CA LEU A 224 1.00 21.98 -18.24
C LEU A 224 0.67 20.57 -18.78
N ASN A 225 0.91 20.34 -20.08
CA ASN A 225 0.68 19.05 -20.74
C ASN A 225 1.92 18.56 -21.49
N LEU A 226 3.08 18.68 -20.87
CA LEU A 226 4.34 18.22 -21.46
C LEU A 226 4.46 16.70 -21.37
N ASP A 227 5.05 16.12 -22.39
CA ASP A 227 5.73 14.85 -22.40
C ASP A 227 7.26 15.07 -22.57
N ALA A 228 8.04 14.01 -22.56
CA ALA A 228 9.51 14.15 -22.66
C ALA A 228 9.97 14.74 -23.99
N GLU A 229 9.26 14.43 -25.09
CA GLU A 229 9.60 14.94 -26.44
C GLU A 229 9.30 16.43 -26.54
N ARG A 230 8.12 16.85 -26.08
CA ARG A 230 7.73 18.27 -26.02
C ARG A 230 8.63 19.05 -25.06
N LEU A 231 9.00 18.48 -23.91
CA LEU A 231 9.91 19.11 -22.95
C LEU A 231 11.26 19.46 -23.61
N ALA A 232 11.81 18.59 -24.46
CA ALA A 232 13.06 18.81 -25.13
C ALA A 232 13.06 20.08 -26.02
N ARG A 233 11.88 20.53 -26.49
CA ARG A 233 11.67 21.67 -27.39
C ARG A 233 10.97 22.85 -26.72
N ALA A 234 10.34 22.64 -25.54
CA ALA A 234 9.57 23.68 -24.88
C ALA A 234 10.42 24.82 -24.35
N ASP A 235 9.92 26.04 -24.46
CA ASP A 235 10.54 27.22 -23.85
C ASP A 235 10.19 27.33 -22.37
N VAL A 236 10.81 26.44 -21.56
CA VAL A 236 10.69 26.41 -20.10
C VAL A 236 12.04 26.52 -19.43
N SER A 237 12.08 27.20 -18.28
CA SER A 237 13.28 27.28 -17.43
C SER A 237 13.22 26.25 -16.28
N ALA A 238 12.03 25.69 -15.98
CA ALA A 238 11.85 24.67 -14.96
C ALA A 238 10.68 23.75 -15.30
N VAL A 239 10.70 22.53 -14.74
CA VAL A 239 9.62 21.53 -14.88
C VAL A 239 9.35 20.82 -13.57
N PHE A 240 8.08 20.60 -13.27
CA PHE A 240 7.64 19.71 -12.22
C PHE A 240 7.14 18.39 -12.83
N CYS A 241 7.56 17.26 -12.28
CA CYS A 241 7.29 15.92 -12.82
C CYS A 241 6.38 15.12 -11.88
N ALA A 242 5.38 14.45 -12.43
CA ALA A 242 4.31 13.78 -11.68
C ALA A 242 4.75 12.53 -10.89
N ASP A 243 5.87 11.94 -11.25
CA ASP A 243 6.40 10.73 -10.62
C ASP A 243 7.88 10.53 -10.95
N GLN A 244 8.48 9.48 -10.38
CA GLN A 244 9.89 9.15 -10.60
C GLN A 244 10.23 8.83 -12.06
N GLU A 245 9.33 8.15 -12.79
CA GLU A 245 9.55 7.78 -14.18
C GLU A 245 9.62 9.04 -15.06
N ARG A 246 8.69 9.99 -14.84
CA ARG A 246 8.67 11.29 -15.53
C ARG A 246 9.86 12.16 -15.14
N THR A 247 10.27 12.09 -13.87
CA THR A 247 11.49 12.79 -13.43
C THR A 247 12.71 12.27 -14.16
N ARG A 248 12.89 10.95 -14.29
CA ARG A 248 13.98 10.36 -15.07
C ARG A 248 13.90 10.71 -16.56
N ALA A 249 12.68 10.73 -17.12
CA ALA A 249 12.47 11.17 -18.52
C ALA A 249 12.84 12.64 -18.72
N ALA A 250 12.49 13.53 -17.78
CA ALA A 250 12.84 14.94 -17.81
C ALA A 250 14.36 15.14 -17.73
N ILE A 251 15.06 14.43 -16.86
CA ILE A 251 16.53 14.48 -16.74
C ILE A 251 17.18 14.15 -18.08
N ARG A 252 16.73 13.08 -18.76
CA ARG A 252 17.24 12.72 -20.09
C ARG A 252 16.91 13.76 -21.16
N ALA A 253 15.65 14.22 -21.21
CA ALA A 253 15.20 15.20 -22.21
C ALA A 253 15.86 16.57 -22.03
N ALA A 254 16.21 16.96 -20.82
CA ALA A 254 16.81 18.24 -20.50
C ALA A 254 18.35 18.19 -20.37
N ALA A 255 19.00 17.06 -20.64
CA ALA A 255 20.45 16.87 -20.41
C ALA A 255 21.35 17.91 -21.09
N ALA A 256 20.96 18.41 -22.27
CA ALA A 256 21.68 19.47 -22.99
C ALA A 256 21.20 20.89 -22.66
N ARG A 257 20.30 21.05 -21.68
CA ARG A 257 19.63 22.32 -21.36
C ARG A 257 19.70 22.60 -19.87
N ARG A 258 19.73 23.88 -19.51
CA ARG A 258 19.64 24.31 -18.10
C ARG A 258 18.15 24.43 -17.69
N VAL A 259 17.50 23.32 -17.47
CA VAL A 259 16.10 23.27 -16.96
C VAL A 259 16.13 22.75 -15.53
N ALA A 260 15.61 23.53 -14.58
CA ALA A 260 15.46 23.07 -13.21
C ALA A 260 14.36 21.99 -13.14
N ILE A 261 14.61 20.91 -12.40
CA ILE A 261 13.70 19.78 -12.31
C ILE A 261 13.31 19.56 -10.86
N VAL A 262 12.00 19.47 -10.61
CA VAL A 262 11.44 18.97 -9.35
C VAL A 262 10.61 17.72 -9.64
N GLY A 263 10.87 16.64 -8.92
CA GLY A 263 10.08 15.40 -9.02
C GLY A 263 9.04 15.27 -7.92
N PHE A 264 7.95 14.53 -8.18
CA PHE A 264 7.04 14.05 -7.15
C PHE A 264 7.37 12.61 -6.79
N GLY A 265 7.62 12.36 -5.49
CA GLY A 265 8.19 11.10 -5.00
C GLY A 265 9.72 11.13 -5.01
N ASP A 266 10.33 10.76 -3.89
CA ASP A 266 11.78 10.62 -3.81
C ASP A 266 12.23 9.29 -4.44
N PHE A 267 13.43 9.26 -5.00
CA PHE A 267 13.97 8.06 -5.64
C PHE A 267 15.46 7.88 -5.30
N PRO A 268 15.93 6.63 -5.31
CA PRO A 268 17.33 6.35 -5.05
C PRO A 268 18.27 7.13 -5.97
N LEU A 269 19.37 7.64 -5.41
CA LEU A 269 20.43 8.36 -6.12
C LEU A 269 20.03 9.75 -6.65
N ALA A 270 18.87 10.31 -6.28
CA ALA A 270 18.47 11.64 -6.70
C ALA A 270 19.45 12.75 -6.25
N ASP A 271 20.16 12.50 -5.15
CA ASP A 271 21.22 13.36 -4.59
C ASP A 271 22.58 13.20 -5.29
N LEU A 272 22.80 12.09 -6.01
CA LEU A 272 24.05 11.81 -6.72
C LEU A 272 24.01 12.24 -8.19
N ILE A 273 22.84 12.64 -8.71
CA ILE A 273 22.70 13.17 -10.06
C ILE A 273 23.29 14.60 -10.08
N SER A 274 23.93 14.97 -11.18
CA SER A 274 24.50 16.31 -11.37
C SER A 274 23.79 17.06 -12.50
N PRO A 275 23.09 18.18 -12.22
CA PRO A 275 22.82 18.75 -10.90
C PRO A 275 21.86 17.87 -10.08
N PRO A 276 21.90 17.93 -8.72
CA PRO A 276 21.00 17.20 -7.86
C PRO A 276 19.53 17.55 -8.14
N VAL A 277 18.63 16.57 -7.99
CA VAL A 277 17.21 16.76 -8.29
C VAL A 277 16.40 16.95 -7.00
N SER A 278 15.83 18.13 -6.85
CA SER A 278 14.87 18.41 -5.78
C SER A 278 13.59 17.60 -5.97
N VAL A 279 12.98 17.16 -4.88
CA VAL A 279 11.74 16.39 -4.95
C VAL A 279 10.72 16.86 -3.91
N VAL A 280 9.44 16.73 -4.24
CA VAL A 280 8.35 16.76 -3.27
C VAL A 280 8.09 15.33 -2.86
N SER A 281 8.36 15.02 -1.61
CA SER A 281 8.28 13.66 -1.08
C SER A 281 7.23 13.53 0.01
N TYR A 282 6.69 12.34 0.19
CA TYR A 282 5.84 11.92 1.28
C TYR A 282 6.41 10.65 1.92
N ASN A 283 5.85 10.24 3.04
CA ASN A 283 6.27 9.01 3.71
C ASN A 283 5.38 7.83 3.28
N PRO A 284 5.85 6.92 2.39
CA PRO A 284 5.04 5.78 1.94
C PRO A 284 4.71 4.81 3.08
N ALA A 285 5.60 4.63 4.06
CA ALA A 285 5.33 3.78 5.21
C ALA A 285 4.18 4.34 6.07
N LEU A 286 4.04 5.68 6.15
CA LEU A 286 2.90 6.31 6.83
C LEU A 286 1.58 6.03 6.09
N ILE A 287 1.59 5.99 4.73
CA ILE A 287 0.42 5.58 3.94
C ILE A 287 0.00 4.16 4.34
N GLY A 288 0.94 3.21 4.34
CA GLY A 288 0.66 1.82 4.72
C GLY A 288 0.15 1.69 6.16
N ARG A 289 0.78 2.40 7.11
CA ARG A 289 0.35 2.44 8.52
C ARG A 289 -1.09 2.98 8.64
N THR A 290 -1.37 4.14 8.05
CA THR A 290 -2.69 4.78 8.12
C THR A 290 -3.77 3.91 7.48
N ALA A 291 -3.45 3.25 6.36
CA ALA A 291 -4.37 2.31 5.72
C ALA A 291 -4.66 1.10 6.62
N GLY A 292 -3.63 0.54 7.24
CA GLY A 292 -3.78 -0.54 8.22
C GLY A 292 -4.65 -0.13 9.41
N GLU A 293 -4.41 1.05 9.99
CA GLU A 293 -5.21 1.58 11.11
C GLU A 293 -6.68 1.79 10.72
N LEU A 294 -6.96 2.31 9.51
CA LEU A 294 -8.33 2.43 9.00
C LEU A 294 -8.99 1.05 8.84
N LEU A 295 -8.27 0.10 8.24
CA LEU A 295 -8.77 -1.25 8.04
C LEU A 295 -9.10 -1.93 9.37
N ILE A 296 -8.21 -1.85 10.36
CA ILE A 296 -8.45 -2.40 11.70
C ILE A 296 -9.68 -1.77 12.37
N ARG A 297 -9.88 -0.46 12.21
CA ARG A 297 -11.11 0.21 12.72
C ARG A 297 -12.36 -0.34 12.03
N ARG A 298 -12.35 -0.53 10.72
CA ARG A 298 -13.47 -1.17 10.00
C ARG A 298 -13.74 -2.57 10.52
N LEU A 299 -12.70 -3.36 10.70
CA LEU A 299 -12.82 -4.70 11.28
C LEU A 299 -13.32 -4.69 12.73
N ALA A 300 -13.06 -3.62 13.48
CA ALA A 300 -13.62 -3.43 14.82
C ALA A 300 -15.08 -2.93 14.82
N GLY A 301 -15.69 -2.70 13.64
CA GLY A 301 -17.10 -2.32 13.51
C GLY A 301 -17.34 -0.82 13.26
N ASP A 302 -16.33 -0.04 12.87
CA ASP A 302 -16.53 1.38 12.47
C ASP A 302 -17.41 1.45 11.20
N GLN A 303 -18.63 1.93 11.35
CA GLN A 303 -19.64 2.10 10.30
C GLN A 303 -19.67 3.53 9.73
N ALA A 304 -18.74 4.39 10.10
CA ALA A 304 -18.68 5.75 9.58
C ALA A 304 -18.56 5.74 8.04
N PRO A 305 -19.04 6.78 7.34
CA PRO A 305 -18.86 6.88 5.88
C PRO A 305 -17.40 6.71 5.46
N PRO A 306 -17.12 6.18 4.26
CA PRO A 306 -15.76 6.08 3.74
C PRO A 306 -15.04 7.42 3.77
N ARG A 307 -13.75 7.39 4.14
CA ARG A 307 -12.89 8.57 4.33
C ARG A 307 -11.78 8.56 3.29
N GLN A 308 -11.43 9.76 2.83
CA GLN A 308 -10.19 9.98 2.11
C GLN A 308 -9.22 10.71 3.03
N VAL A 309 -8.14 10.03 3.42
CA VAL A 309 -7.10 10.59 4.28
C VAL A 309 -5.92 11.02 3.41
N GLN A 310 -5.45 12.24 3.60
CA GLN A 310 -4.26 12.76 2.90
C GLN A 310 -3.05 12.71 3.83
N VAL A 311 -1.96 12.12 3.32
CA VAL A 311 -0.66 12.12 4.00
C VAL A 311 0.14 13.34 3.52
N PRO A 312 0.69 14.13 4.45
CA PRO A 312 1.40 15.35 4.11
C PRO A 312 2.65 15.09 3.27
N VAL A 313 2.97 16.07 2.44
CA VAL A 313 4.17 16.11 1.60
C VAL A 313 5.15 17.15 2.10
N ARG A 314 6.42 17.02 1.72
CA ARG A 314 7.47 18.00 2.00
C ARG A 314 8.43 18.14 0.82
N LEU A 315 9.00 19.31 0.67
CA LEU A 315 10.11 19.52 -0.27
C LEU A 315 11.41 18.99 0.34
N ILE A 316 12.15 18.26 -0.46
CA ILE A 316 13.57 17.93 -0.24
C ILE A 316 14.34 18.68 -1.31
N ALA A 317 14.84 19.87 -0.95
CA ALA A 317 15.66 20.68 -1.83
C ALA A 317 17.08 20.08 -1.91
N ARG A 318 17.61 19.99 -3.12
CA ARG A 318 18.96 19.48 -3.41
C ARG A 318 19.72 20.41 -4.36
#